data_f08f2c9d5f3969a6346fe3168861be4f
#
_entry.id   f08f2c9d5f3969a6346fe3168861be4f
#
_cell.length_a   1.000
_cell.length_b   1.000
_cell.length_c   1.000
_cell.angle_alpha   90.00
_cell.angle_beta   90.00
_cell.angle_gamma   90.00
#
_symmetry.space_group_name_H-M   'P 1'
#
loop_
_entity.id
_entity.type
_entity.pdbx_description
1 polymer ?
#
loop_
_entity_poly.entity_id
_entity_poly.type
_entity_poly.pdbx_seq_one_letter_code
_entity_poly.pdbx_strand_id
1 'polypeptide(L)'
;MVALTLVGCSLLFISTFTHSHEFRPGHLQLIEVNEGETKYHVIWKKPILLNTTVELDPIFSDECQVNDFAPPQVGNVALIYHWKLNCDLGQSSIHIDGLPFSHTDVLVSLDKLDGDNESYVLRPDNPSLNLKEESPSSLTYFIIGIEHLVFGIDHVLFVIGLFLFIREPIALIKTITAFTVSHSITLALSVLELVKLDQGPVEAVIALSIFFLARELVQEESKRSRLTRGRPWVMAFVFGLLHGLGFAGALADIGLPKDDLWLSLLLFNVGIEAGQVAVI
;
A
#
# COMPACT_ATOMS: atom_id res chain seq x y z
N MET A 1 -32.58 -28.70 6.36
CA MET A 1 -32.89 -27.42 5.70
C MET A 1 -32.93 -26.25 6.66
N VAL A 2 -33.54 -26.33 7.83
CA VAL A 2 -33.63 -25.21 8.82
C VAL A 2 -32.27 -24.76 9.39
N ALA A 3 -31.32 -25.67 9.57
CA ALA A 3 -29.97 -25.34 10.09
C ALA A 3 -29.13 -24.55 9.07
N LEU A 4 -29.30 -24.79 7.75
CA LEU A 4 -28.56 -24.03 6.71
C LEU A 4 -29.08 -22.59 6.57
N THR A 5 -30.37 -22.36 6.81
CA THR A 5 -30.98 -21.03 6.77
C THR A 5 -30.57 -20.16 7.96
N LEU A 6 -30.38 -20.75 9.15
CA LEU A 6 -29.92 -20.05 10.34
C LEU A 6 -28.45 -19.64 10.24
N VAL A 7 -27.59 -20.46 9.63
CA VAL A 7 -26.18 -20.12 9.39
C VAL A 7 -26.07 -19.02 8.32
N GLY A 8 -26.91 -19.08 7.27
CA GLY A 8 -26.95 -18.02 6.24
C GLY A 8 -27.43 -16.67 6.78
N CYS A 9 -28.40 -16.64 7.70
CA CYS A 9 -28.86 -15.40 8.36
C CYS A 9 -27.83 -14.84 9.34
N SER A 10 -27.08 -15.69 10.06
CA SER A 10 -26.03 -15.24 10.98
C SER A 10 -24.84 -14.62 10.24
N LEU A 11 -24.50 -15.12 9.04
CA LEU A 11 -23.43 -14.55 8.21
C LEU A 11 -23.81 -13.20 7.59
N LEU A 12 -25.09 -12.93 7.35
CA LEU A 12 -25.56 -11.62 6.86
C LEU A 12 -25.51 -10.53 7.94
N PHE A 13 -25.55 -10.88 9.22
CA PHE A 13 -25.41 -9.92 10.32
C PHE A 13 -23.93 -9.60 10.69
N ILE A 14 -22.98 -10.44 10.28
CA ILE A 14 -21.55 -10.21 10.52
C ILE A 14 -20.95 -9.25 9.47
N SER A 15 -21.61 -9.07 8.32
CA SER A 15 -21.11 -8.24 7.22
C SER A 15 -21.12 -6.72 7.49
N THR A 16 -21.62 -6.26 8.64
CA THR A 16 -21.67 -4.83 8.97
C THR A 16 -20.40 -4.29 9.67
N PHE A 17 -19.38 -5.14 9.91
CA PHE A 17 -18.17 -4.73 10.62
C PHE A 17 -16.85 -5.13 9.95
N THR A 18 -16.86 -5.59 8.72
CA THR A 18 -15.61 -5.77 7.97
C THR A 18 -15.17 -4.42 7.41
N HIS A 19 -14.68 -3.56 8.28
CA HIS A 19 -13.80 -2.49 7.87
C HIS A 19 -12.46 -3.15 7.56
N SER A 20 -12.14 -3.36 6.28
CA SER A 20 -10.77 -3.65 5.89
C SER A 20 -9.95 -2.44 6.33
N HIS A 21 -9.05 -2.61 7.29
CA HIS A 21 -8.07 -1.60 7.63
C HIS A 21 -7.12 -1.51 6.43
N GLU A 22 -7.47 -0.66 5.49
CA GLU A 22 -6.62 -0.36 4.37
C GLU A 22 -5.38 0.36 4.93
N PHE A 23 -4.21 -0.24 4.72
CA PHE A 23 -2.94 0.37 5.06
C PHE A 23 -2.72 1.55 4.11
N ARG A 24 -2.96 2.76 4.59
CA ARG A 24 -2.79 4.01 3.85
C ARG A 24 -1.72 4.85 4.55
N PRO A 25 -0.45 4.74 4.13
CA PRO A 25 0.60 5.56 4.72
C PRO A 25 0.42 7.04 4.36
N GLY A 26 0.89 7.93 5.26
CA GLY A 26 1.07 9.32 4.92
C GLY A 26 2.27 9.50 4.00
N HIS A 27 2.30 10.58 3.20
CA HIS A 27 3.45 10.88 2.35
C HIS A 27 3.87 12.34 2.47
N LEU A 28 5.08 12.57 2.93
CA LEU A 28 5.75 13.87 2.99
C LEU A 28 6.80 13.93 1.89
N GLN A 29 6.54 14.74 0.87
CA GLN A 29 7.47 14.94 -0.25
C GLN A 29 8.14 16.32 -0.12
N LEU A 30 9.45 16.34 -0.19
CA LEU A 30 10.30 17.50 -0.12
C LEU A 30 11.04 17.63 -1.46
N ILE A 31 10.66 18.59 -2.27
CA ILE A 31 11.24 18.82 -3.60
C ILE A 31 12.22 19.99 -3.47
N GLU A 32 13.50 19.71 -3.66
CA GLU A 32 14.52 20.74 -3.63
C GLU A 32 14.35 21.70 -4.82
N VAL A 33 14.41 22.98 -4.54
CA VAL A 33 14.28 24.05 -5.54
C VAL A 33 15.34 25.13 -5.27
N ASN A 34 15.65 25.90 -6.27
CA ASN A 34 16.56 27.03 -6.14
C ASN A 34 15.81 28.33 -6.53
N GLU A 35 14.87 28.73 -5.68
CA GLU A 35 13.97 29.87 -5.91
C GLU A 35 14.18 30.93 -4.81
N GLY A 36 15.24 31.72 -4.92
CA GLY A 36 15.53 32.80 -3.95
C GLY A 36 15.83 32.26 -2.55
N GLU A 37 14.97 32.57 -1.57
CA GLU A 37 15.10 32.07 -0.18
C GLU A 37 14.46 30.70 0.03
N THR A 38 13.65 30.21 -0.91
CA THR A 38 13.00 28.91 -0.80
C THR A 38 13.95 27.80 -1.22
N LYS A 39 14.18 26.84 -0.33
CA LYS A 39 15.01 25.66 -0.63
C LYS A 39 14.18 24.44 -1.01
N TYR A 40 12.97 24.28 -0.46
CA TYR A 40 12.11 23.12 -0.72
C TYR A 40 10.65 23.52 -0.94
N HIS A 41 10.01 22.90 -1.92
CA HIS A 41 8.56 22.80 -1.99
C HIS A 41 8.11 21.54 -1.28
N VAL A 42 7.19 21.68 -0.32
CA VAL A 42 6.70 20.56 0.50
C VAL A 42 5.28 20.21 0.09
N ILE A 43 5.06 18.92 -0.13
CA ILE A 43 3.74 18.34 -0.38
C ILE A 43 3.49 17.32 0.73
N TRP A 44 2.50 17.58 1.58
CA TRP A 44 2.06 16.65 2.61
C TRP A 44 0.72 16.04 2.26
N LYS A 45 0.70 14.73 2.05
CA LYS A 45 -0.49 13.94 1.80
C LYS A 45 -0.89 13.22 3.08
N LYS A 46 -1.83 13.83 3.81
CA LYS A 46 -2.37 13.32 5.08
C LYS A 46 -3.46 12.29 4.78
N PRO A 47 -3.34 11.02 5.20
CA PRO A 47 -4.31 9.99 4.83
C PRO A 47 -5.67 10.24 5.46
N ILE A 48 -6.74 9.93 4.72
CA ILE A 48 -8.12 9.91 5.19
C ILE A 48 -8.48 8.45 5.48
N LEU A 49 -8.72 8.13 6.76
CA LEU A 49 -9.12 6.79 7.19
C LEU A 49 -10.60 6.80 7.60
N LEU A 50 -11.43 6.00 6.96
CA LEU A 50 -12.84 5.79 7.32
C LEU A 50 -13.63 7.11 7.53
N ASN A 51 -13.46 8.10 6.65
CA ASN A 51 -14.01 9.45 6.75
C ASN A 51 -13.51 10.28 7.95
N THR A 52 -12.47 9.85 8.63
CA THR A 52 -11.78 10.62 9.67
C THR A 52 -10.36 10.93 9.22
N THR A 53 -9.88 12.14 9.50
CA THR A 53 -8.48 12.48 9.33
C THR A 53 -7.71 11.99 10.53
N VAL A 54 -6.59 11.30 10.31
CA VAL A 54 -5.62 11.03 11.37
C VAL A 54 -4.92 12.35 11.70
N GLU A 55 -4.79 12.67 12.98
CA GLU A 55 -4.00 13.85 13.39
C GLU A 55 -2.51 13.53 13.25
N LEU A 56 -1.99 13.72 12.04
CA LEU A 56 -0.58 13.55 11.69
C LEU A 56 -0.09 14.85 11.10
N ASP A 57 0.85 15.49 11.77
CA ASP A 57 1.38 16.77 11.30
C ASP A 57 2.93 16.75 11.30
N PRO A 58 3.58 17.06 10.16
CA PRO A 58 5.02 17.12 10.08
C PRO A 58 5.54 18.38 10.79
N ILE A 59 6.44 18.17 11.75
CA ILE A 59 7.15 19.20 12.50
C ILE A 59 8.60 19.19 12.07
N PHE A 60 9.09 20.33 11.66
CA PHE A 60 10.50 20.53 11.31
C PHE A 60 11.23 21.18 12.47
N SER A 61 12.56 21.03 12.52
CA SER A 61 13.38 21.72 13.54
C SER A 61 13.20 23.24 13.50
N ASP A 62 13.44 23.91 14.63
CA ASP A 62 13.24 25.36 14.83
C ASP A 62 13.99 26.25 13.84
N GLU A 63 15.03 25.72 13.18
CA GLU A 63 15.81 26.43 12.17
C GLU A 63 15.08 26.53 10.82
N CYS A 64 13.99 25.76 10.63
CA CYS A 64 13.23 25.72 9.40
C CYS A 64 12.11 26.77 9.39
N GLN A 65 12.10 27.60 8.36
CA GLN A 65 11.06 28.61 8.15
C GLN A 65 10.02 28.07 7.16
N VAL A 66 8.78 27.99 7.63
CA VAL A 66 7.62 27.61 6.83
C VAL A 66 6.96 28.84 6.26
N ASN A 67 6.81 28.90 4.94
CA ASN A 67 6.21 30.01 4.20
C ASN A 67 5.13 29.50 3.23
N ASP A 68 4.23 30.39 2.81
CA ASP A 68 3.22 30.14 1.75
C ASP A 68 2.35 28.91 2.01
N PHE A 69 1.86 28.76 3.25
CA PHE A 69 0.96 27.64 3.60
C PHE A 69 -0.40 27.82 2.89
N ALA A 70 -0.70 26.91 1.97
CA ALA A 70 -1.97 26.88 1.23
C ALA A 70 -3.03 26.03 1.94
N PRO A 71 -4.34 26.37 1.82
CA PRO A 71 -5.39 25.51 2.34
C PRO A 71 -5.35 24.13 1.66
N PRO A 72 -5.70 23.04 2.40
CA PRO A 72 -5.60 21.70 1.88
C PRO A 72 -6.55 21.46 0.71
N GLN A 73 -6.09 20.69 -0.25
CA GLN A 73 -6.93 20.13 -1.32
C GLN A 73 -7.43 18.76 -0.89
N VAL A 74 -8.70 18.48 -1.15
CA VAL A 74 -9.30 17.17 -0.83
C VAL A 74 -9.06 16.23 -2.00
N GLY A 75 -8.19 15.24 -1.81
CA GLY A 75 -8.00 14.10 -2.73
C GLY A 75 -8.97 12.96 -2.40
N ASN A 76 -8.92 11.89 -3.19
CA ASN A 76 -9.78 10.72 -3.00
C ASN A 76 -9.51 9.98 -1.68
N VAL A 77 -8.25 9.91 -1.26
CA VAL A 77 -7.78 9.13 -0.11
C VAL A 77 -6.91 9.92 0.87
N ALA A 78 -6.58 11.19 0.55
CA ALA A 78 -5.74 12.04 1.37
C ALA A 78 -6.15 13.53 1.29
N LEU A 79 -5.83 14.27 2.34
CA LEU A 79 -5.77 15.74 2.31
C LEU A 79 -4.37 16.15 1.87
N ILE A 80 -4.29 17.01 0.85
CA ILE A 80 -3.03 17.41 0.24
C ILE A 80 -2.75 18.86 0.64
N TYR A 81 -1.67 19.06 1.37
CA TYR A 81 -1.18 20.37 1.79
C TYR A 81 0.07 20.75 0.99
N HIS A 82 0.23 22.04 0.71
CA HIS A 82 1.39 22.58 0.03
C HIS A 82 1.92 23.78 0.81
N TRP A 83 3.25 23.85 0.98
CA TRP A 83 3.94 25.00 1.52
C TRP A 83 5.40 25.05 1.05
N LYS A 84 6.08 26.14 1.36
CA LYS A 84 7.49 26.33 1.08
C LYS A 84 8.29 26.23 2.38
N LEU A 85 9.46 25.61 2.29
CA LEU A 85 10.36 25.44 3.42
C LEU A 85 11.74 26.03 3.08
N ASN A 86 12.30 26.78 4.03
CA ASN A 86 13.66 27.29 3.94
C ASN A 86 14.48 26.84 5.13
N CYS A 87 15.30 25.82 4.96
CA CYS A 87 16.29 25.36 5.92
C CYS A 87 17.30 24.42 5.26
N ASP A 88 18.35 24.08 6.00
CA ASP A 88 19.28 23.02 5.63
C ASP A 88 18.80 21.69 6.22
N LEU A 89 18.12 20.88 5.40
CA LEU A 89 17.60 19.59 5.83
C LEU A 89 18.71 18.61 6.24
N GLY A 90 19.92 18.72 5.69
CA GLY A 90 21.05 17.87 6.08
C GLY A 90 21.50 18.07 7.54
N GLN A 91 21.04 19.13 8.22
CA GLN A 91 21.29 19.38 9.63
C GLN A 91 20.02 19.40 10.49
N SER A 92 18.87 19.18 9.86
CA SER A 92 17.56 19.30 10.48
C SER A 92 16.93 17.93 10.74
N SER A 93 16.00 17.88 11.66
CA SER A 93 15.16 16.71 11.91
C SER A 93 13.73 16.96 11.48
N ILE A 94 13.07 15.90 11.04
CA ILE A 94 11.64 15.87 10.72
C ILE A 94 10.98 14.95 11.73
N HIS A 95 9.92 15.41 12.39
CA HIS A 95 9.12 14.63 13.30
C HIS A 95 7.66 14.63 12.82
N ILE A 96 7.00 13.50 12.87
CA ILE A 96 5.55 13.44 12.57
C ILE A 96 4.79 13.32 13.88
N ASP A 97 4.19 14.45 14.28
CA ASP A 97 3.33 14.48 15.47
C ASP A 97 2.08 13.62 15.26
N GLY A 98 1.63 12.94 16.33
CA GLY A 98 0.51 12.00 16.27
C GLY A 98 0.87 10.60 15.73
N LEU A 99 2.00 10.41 15.06
CA LEU A 99 2.40 9.12 14.50
C LEU A 99 2.48 8.01 15.55
N PRO A 100 3.04 8.21 16.77
CA PRO A 100 3.08 7.19 17.82
C PRO A 100 1.71 6.67 18.26
N PHE A 101 0.66 7.43 18.03
CA PHE A 101 -0.72 7.07 18.40
C PHE A 101 -1.55 6.56 17.22
N SER A 102 -0.91 6.41 16.07
CA SER A 102 -1.54 5.93 14.82
C SER A 102 -1.16 4.46 14.56
N HIS A 103 -1.84 3.85 13.59
CA HIS A 103 -1.52 2.52 13.05
C HIS A 103 -1.05 2.61 11.60
N THR A 104 -0.51 3.77 11.20
CA THR A 104 -0.04 4.00 9.84
C THR A 104 1.42 4.44 9.86
N ASP A 105 2.10 4.25 8.74
CA ASP A 105 3.45 4.73 8.52
C ASP A 105 3.43 6.04 7.74
N VAL A 106 4.55 6.75 7.71
CA VAL A 106 4.75 7.93 6.87
C VAL A 106 5.99 7.74 6.00
N LEU A 107 5.80 7.79 4.69
CA LEU A 107 6.89 7.86 3.74
C LEU A 107 7.38 9.32 3.62
N VAL A 108 8.67 9.54 3.76
CA VAL A 108 9.33 10.82 3.50
C VAL A 108 10.18 10.68 2.24
N SER A 109 9.90 11.47 1.22
CA SER A 109 10.68 11.52 -0.03
C SER A 109 11.41 12.85 -0.15
N LEU A 110 12.70 12.81 -0.43
CA LEU A 110 13.52 13.97 -0.70
C LEU A 110 14.01 13.93 -2.14
N ASP A 111 13.43 14.78 -2.98
CA ASP A 111 13.78 14.92 -4.39
C ASP A 111 14.80 16.04 -4.52
N LYS A 112 16.08 15.70 -4.75
CA LYS A 112 17.19 16.64 -4.87
C LYS A 112 17.38 17.15 -6.30
N LEU A 113 17.94 18.33 -6.45
CA LEU A 113 18.23 18.95 -7.75
C LEU A 113 19.25 18.18 -8.59
N ASP A 114 20.15 17.44 -7.94
CA ASP A 114 21.15 16.60 -8.60
C ASP A 114 20.61 15.26 -9.12
N GLY A 115 19.33 14.97 -8.83
CA GLY A 115 18.66 13.73 -9.20
C GLY A 115 18.89 12.57 -8.22
N ASP A 116 19.60 12.79 -7.12
CA ASP A 116 19.77 11.81 -6.05
C ASP A 116 18.56 11.84 -5.11
N ASN A 117 17.58 10.99 -5.38
CA ASN A 117 16.33 10.93 -4.64
C ASN A 117 16.44 9.94 -3.47
N GLU A 118 16.07 10.40 -2.29
CA GLU A 118 16.12 9.63 -1.06
C GLU A 118 14.70 9.36 -0.53
N SER A 119 14.48 8.18 0.05
CA SER A 119 13.20 7.82 0.64
C SER A 119 13.40 7.14 1.99
N TYR A 120 12.58 7.55 2.97
CA TYR A 120 12.62 7.07 4.34
C TYR A 120 11.21 6.68 4.78
N VAL A 121 11.10 5.72 5.71
CA VAL A 121 9.83 5.37 6.34
C VAL A 121 9.89 5.67 7.82
N LEU A 122 8.98 6.52 8.27
CA LEU A 122 8.74 6.80 9.68
C LEU A 122 7.61 5.92 10.17
N ARG A 123 7.81 5.32 11.35
CA ARG A 123 6.88 4.40 11.98
C ARG A 123 6.41 4.92 13.34
N PRO A 124 5.31 4.37 13.89
CA PRO A 124 4.85 4.74 15.23
C PRO A 124 5.90 4.60 16.31
N ASP A 125 6.79 3.62 16.22
CA ASP A 125 7.90 3.38 17.15
C ASP A 125 9.14 4.25 16.87
N ASN A 126 9.25 4.80 15.64
CA ASN A 126 10.31 5.74 15.24
C ASN A 126 9.71 6.91 14.41
N PRO A 127 9.05 7.89 15.05
CA PRO A 127 8.33 8.97 14.38
C PRO A 127 9.21 10.13 13.90
N SER A 128 10.53 10.03 14.07
CA SER A 128 11.49 11.09 13.77
C SER A 128 12.54 10.63 12.77
N LEU A 129 12.88 11.48 11.82
CA LEU A 129 13.94 11.29 10.85
C LEU A 129 15.03 12.33 11.10
N ASN A 130 16.26 11.86 11.29
CA ASN A 130 17.45 12.70 11.33
C ASN A 130 18.27 12.45 10.05
N LEU A 131 18.12 13.31 9.07
CA LEU A 131 18.76 13.18 7.76
C LEU A 131 20.29 13.16 7.80
N LYS A 132 20.89 13.59 8.91
CA LYS A 132 22.34 13.53 9.12
C LYS A 132 22.84 12.11 9.44
N GLU A 133 22.01 11.29 10.06
CA GLU A 133 22.38 9.97 10.60
C GLU A 133 21.82 8.81 9.81
N GLU A 134 20.74 9.01 9.05
CA GLU A 134 20.06 7.96 8.32
C GLU A 134 20.45 7.95 6.84
N SER A 135 20.83 6.79 6.33
CA SER A 135 21.06 6.58 4.90
C SER A 135 19.79 6.04 4.23
N PRO A 136 19.42 6.53 3.05
CA PRO A 136 18.28 6.00 2.32
C PRO A 136 18.48 4.52 2.02
N SER A 137 17.45 3.73 2.24
CA SER A 137 17.51 2.28 2.06
C SER A 137 16.53 1.79 0.99
N SER A 138 17.05 1.22 -0.08
CA SER A 138 16.24 0.49 -1.08
C SER A 138 15.43 -0.65 -0.48
N LEU A 139 15.86 -1.19 0.69
CA LEU A 139 15.13 -2.19 1.47
C LEU A 139 13.77 -1.68 2.00
N THR A 140 13.57 -0.39 2.08
CA THR A 140 12.32 0.24 2.51
C THR A 140 11.13 -0.29 1.70
N TYR A 141 11.22 -0.31 0.38
CA TYR A 141 10.11 -0.78 -0.48
C TYR A 141 9.87 -2.28 -0.34
N PHE A 142 10.91 -3.07 -0.09
CA PHE A 142 10.78 -4.49 0.21
C PHE A 142 9.99 -4.73 1.50
N ILE A 143 10.28 -3.94 2.55
CA ILE A 143 9.58 -4.03 3.83
C ILE A 143 8.12 -3.57 3.68
N ILE A 144 7.87 -2.44 2.98
CA ILE A 144 6.51 -1.99 2.68
C ILE A 144 5.71 -3.07 1.92
N GLY A 145 6.35 -3.80 1.00
CA GLY A 145 5.71 -4.90 0.28
C GLY A 145 5.29 -6.06 1.22
N ILE A 146 6.14 -6.42 2.18
CA ILE A 146 5.78 -7.42 3.21
C ILE A 146 4.62 -6.90 4.06
N GLU A 147 4.71 -5.67 4.53
CA GLU A 147 3.69 -5.04 5.38
C GLU A 147 2.36 -4.91 4.64
N HIS A 148 2.37 -4.50 3.38
CA HIS A 148 1.18 -4.46 2.54
C HIS A 148 0.47 -5.81 2.47
N LEU A 149 1.23 -6.90 2.32
CA LEU A 149 0.66 -8.23 2.33
C LEU A 149 0.10 -8.62 3.69
N VAL A 150 0.89 -8.47 4.76
CA VAL A 150 0.56 -8.95 6.11
C VAL A 150 -0.61 -8.16 6.70
N PHE A 151 -0.67 -6.85 6.48
CA PHE A 151 -1.77 -6.00 6.95
C PHE A 151 -2.94 -5.92 5.98
N GLY A 152 -2.73 -6.27 4.70
CA GLY A 152 -3.80 -6.44 3.72
C GLY A 152 -4.59 -7.72 3.98
N ILE A 153 -5.68 -7.62 4.74
CA ILE A 153 -6.50 -8.79 5.11
C ILE A 153 -6.98 -9.58 3.89
N ASP A 154 -7.22 -8.90 2.78
CA ASP A 154 -7.64 -9.48 1.51
C ASP A 154 -6.56 -10.41 0.94
N HIS A 155 -5.30 -9.95 0.98
CA HIS A 155 -4.15 -10.73 0.53
C HIS A 155 -3.92 -11.94 1.43
N VAL A 156 -3.96 -11.75 2.74
CA VAL A 156 -3.79 -12.84 3.72
C VAL A 156 -4.87 -13.90 3.54
N LEU A 157 -6.13 -13.50 3.45
CA LEU A 157 -7.25 -14.44 3.24
C LEU A 157 -7.13 -15.18 1.91
N PHE A 158 -6.70 -14.48 0.85
CA PHE A 158 -6.48 -15.09 -0.44
C PHE A 158 -5.35 -16.12 -0.41
N VAL A 159 -4.21 -15.79 0.21
CA VAL A 159 -3.05 -16.70 0.36
C VAL A 159 -3.41 -17.92 1.19
N ILE A 160 -4.08 -17.75 2.34
CA ILE A 160 -4.59 -18.86 3.14
C ILE A 160 -5.55 -19.73 2.32
N GLY A 161 -6.45 -19.10 1.56
CA GLY A 161 -7.35 -19.81 0.67
C GLY A 161 -6.62 -20.66 -0.37
N LEU A 162 -5.56 -20.13 -1.00
CA LEU A 162 -4.73 -20.87 -1.95
C LEU A 162 -3.98 -22.03 -1.27
N PHE A 163 -3.42 -21.80 -0.08
CA PHE A 163 -2.73 -22.82 0.71
C PHE A 163 -3.65 -24.01 1.05
N LEU A 164 -4.88 -23.72 1.46
CA LEU A 164 -5.89 -24.75 1.75
C LEU A 164 -6.38 -25.47 0.49
N PHE A 165 -6.35 -24.78 -0.66
CA PHE A 165 -6.84 -25.30 -1.92
C PHE A 165 -5.79 -26.15 -2.66
N ILE A 166 -4.52 -25.76 -2.63
CA ILE A 166 -3.41 -26.38 -3.39
C ILE A 166 -2.51 -27.14 -2.41
N ARG A 167 -2.53 -28.45 -2.50
CA ARG A 167 -1.75 -29.32 -1.59
C ARG A 167 -0.31 -29.56 -2.05
N GLU A 168 -0.06 -29.34 -3.33
CA GLU A 168 1.24 -29.62 -3.93
C GLU A 168 2.10 -28.36 -3.87
N PRO A 169 3.28 -28.38 -3.16
CA PRO A 169 4.06 -27.16 -2.87
C PRO A 169 4.54 -26.43 -4.13
N ILE A 170 4.97 -27.15 -5.15
CA ILE A 170 5.48 -26.53 -6.39
C ILE A 170 4.34 -25.83 -7.14
N ALA A 171 3.12 -26.44 -7.18
CA ALA A 171 1.96 -25.81 -7.77
C ALA A 171 1.52 -24.57 -6.97
N LEU A 172 1.64 -24.61 -5.64
CA LEU A 172 1.34 -23.48 -4.77
C LEU A 172 2.28 -22.31 -5.05
N ILE A 173 3.60 -22.54 -5.03
CA ILE A 173 4.61 -21.51 -5.34
C ILE A 173 4.36 -20.93 -6.74
N LYS A 174 4.19 -21.77 -7.76
CA LYS A 174 3.87 -21.31 -9.11
C LYS A 174 2.61 -20.42 -9.14
N THR A 175 1.62 -20.75 -8.34
CA THR A 175 0.34 -20.00 -8.28
C THR A 175 0.54 -18.66 -7.59
N ILE A 176 1.32 -18.61 -6.51
CA ILE A 176 1.69 -17.38 -5.80
C ILE A 176 2.48 -16.46 -6.73
N THR A 177 3.56 -16.97 -7.35
CA THR A 177 4.35 -16.17 -8.29
C THR A 177 3.51 -15.65 -9.48
N ALA A 178 2.57 -16.44 -9.99
CA ALA A 178 1.65 -15.98 -11.04
C ALA A 178 0.77 -14.81 -10.57
N PHE A 179 0.30 -14.84 -9.33
CA PHE A 179 -0.42 -13.73 -8.70
C PHE A 179 0.49 -12.50 -8.59
N THR A 180 1.69 -12.63 -8.01
CA THR A 180 2.63 -11.49 -7.83
C THR A 180 3.01 -10.85 -9.16
N VAL A 181 3.30 -11.65 -10.19
CA VAL A 181 3.64 -11.13 -11.54
C VAL A 181 2.48 -10.32 -12.12
N SER A 182 1.25 -10.83 -12.05
CA SER A 182 0.08 -10.12 -12.58
C SER A 182 -0.25 -8.86 -11.77
N HIS A 183 -0.13 -8.93 -10.44
CA HIS A 183 -0.24 -7.80 -9.54
C HIS A 183 0.76 -6.70 -9.92
N SER A 184 2.03 -7.06 -10.13
CA SER A 184 3.09 -6.13 -10.55
C SER A 184 2.76 -5.40 -11.85
N ILE A 185 2.17 -6.11 -12.82
CA ILE A 185 1.79 -5.52 -14.12
C ILE A 185 0.74 -4.43 -13.92
N THR A 186 -0.35 -4.72 -13.23
CA THR A 186 -1.44 -3.74 -13.04
C THR A 186 -1.07 -2.63 -12.09
N LEU A 187 -0.28 -2.91 -11.07
CA LEU A 187 0.29 -1.90 -10.19
C LEU A 187 1.16 -0.92 -10.98
N ALA A 188 2.08 -1.42 -11.84
CA ALA A 188 2.91 -0.56 -12.67
C ALA A 188 2.08 0.29 -13.65
N LEU A 189 1.06 -0.30 -14.30
CA LEU A 189 0.18 0.43 -15.20
C LEU A 189 -0.58 1.56 -14.50
N SER A 190 -0.98 1.35 -13.26
CA SER A 190 -1.67 2.35 -12.46
C SER A 190 -0.74 3.45 -11.93
N VAL A 191 0.45 3.08 -11.45
CA VAL A 191 1.48 4.05 -11.01
C VAL A 191 1.93 4.95 -12.15
N LEU A 192 2.01 4.41 -13.36
CA LEU A 192 2.30 5.18 -14.58
C LEU A 192 1.08 5.97 -15.10
N GLU A 193 -0.02 5.99 -14.34
CA GLU A 193 -1.28 6.65 -14.69
C GLU A 193 -1.92 6.20 -16.03
N LEU A 194 -1.49 5.05 -16.56
CA LEU A 194 -2.05 4.47 -17.78
C LEU A 194 -3.43 3.85 -17.55
N VAL A 195 -3.72 3.43 -16.32
CA VAL A 195 -5.02 2.90 -15.89
C VAL A 195 -5.43 3.62 -14.61
N LYS A 196 -6.59 4.29 -14.66
CA LYS A 196 -7.19 4.96 -13.50
C LYS A 196 -8.59 4.37 -13.28
N LEU A 197 -8.81 3.77 -12.13
CA LEU A 197 -10.10 3.21 -11.75
C LEU A 197 -10.49 3.74 -10.37
N ASP A 198 -11.78 3.89 -10.15
CA ASP A 198 -12.31 4.22 -8.84
C ASP A 198 -12.05 3.04 -7.87
N GLN A 199 -11.58 3.35 -6.67
CA GLN A 199 -11.17 2.37 -5.67
C GLN A 199 -12.32 1.45 -5.25
N GLY A 200 -13.50 2.01 -4.95
CA GLY A 200 -14.62 1.24 -4.42
C GLY A 200 -15.06 0.04 -5.29
N PRO A 201 -15.27 0.20 -6.61
CA PRO A 201 -15.54 -0.94 -7.49
C PRO A 201 -14.44 -1.99 -7.52
N VAL A 202 -13.17 -1.58 -7.45
CA VAL A 202 -12.02 -2.51 -7.45
C VAL A 202 -12.00 -3.32 -6.16
N GLU A 203 -12.17 -2.71 -4.99
CA GLU A 203 -12.27 -3.39 -3.69
C GLU A 203 -13.42 -4.40 -3.67
N ALA A 204 -14.58 -4.04 -4.22
CA ALA A 204 -15.72 -4.95 -4.31
C ALA A 204 -15.39 -6.21 -5.14
N VAL A 205 -14.64 -6.06 -6.24
CA VAL A 205 -14.22 -7.18 -7.08
C VAL A 205 -13.12 -8.00 -6.42
N ILE A 206 -12.22 -7.37 -5.66
CA ILE A 206 -11.23 -8.06 -4.81
C ILE A 206 -11.94 -8.95 -3.79
N ALA A 207 -12.91 -8.41 -3.03
CA ALA A 207 -13.71 -9.18 -2.09
C ALA A 207 -14.45 -10.34 -2.75
N LEU A 208 -14.98 -10.13 -3.98
CA LEU A 208 -15.62 -11.18 -4.76
C LEU A 208 -14.65 -12.31 -5.15
N SER A 209 -13.36 -11.99 -5.41
CA SER A 209 -12.33 -12.99 -5.71
C SER A 209 -12.08 -13.93 -4.53
N ILE A 210 -12.05 -13.39 -3.32
CA ILE A 210 -11.88 -14.14 -2.07
C ILE A 210 -13.11 -15.02 -1.82
N PHE A 211 -14.33 -14.46 -2.02
CA PHE A 211 -15.57 -15.22 -1.91
C PHE A 211 -15.63 -16.37 -2.92
N PHE A 212 -15.18 -16.16 -4.17
CA PHE A 212 -15.08 -17.19 -5.17
C PHE A 212 -14.16 -18.34 -4.72
N LEU A 213 -12.96 -18.01 -4.19
CA LEU A 213 -12.02 -19.01 -3.70
C LEU A 213 -12.60 -19.79 -2.49
N ALA A 214 -13.25 -19.10 -1.56
CA ALA A 214 -13.92 -19.73 -0.42
C ALA A 214 -15.05 -20.68 -0.89
N ARG A 215 -15.81 -20.29 -1.89
CA ARG A 215 -16.84 -21.14 -2.51
C ARG A 215 -16.24 -22.42 -3.12
N GLU A 216 -15.14 -22.30 -3.85
CA GLU A 216 -14.44 -23.44 -4.45
C GLU A 216 -13.88 -24.40 -3.37
N LEU A 217 -13.41 -23.86 -2.23
CA LEU A 217 -12.93 -24.65 -1.10
C LEU A 217 -14.03 -25.54 -0.47
N VAL A 218 -15.24 -25.00 -0.32
CA VAL A 218 -16.37 -25.70 0.30
C VAL A 218 -16.98 -26.76 -0.65
N GLN A 219 -16.74 -26.65 -1.96
CA GLN A 219 -17.30 -27.60 -2.91
C GLN A 219 -16.56 -28.94 -2.91
N GLU A 220 -17.31 -30.01 -3.16
CA GLU A 220 -16.75 -31.32 -3.48
C GLU A 220 -15.82 -31.20 -4.70
N GLU A 221 -14.72 -31.89 -4.69
CA GLU A 221 -13.69 -31.82 -5.75
C GLU A 221 -14.25 -32.04 -7.16
N SER A 222 -15.25 -32.92 -7.30
CA SER A 222 -15.95 -33.20 -8.55
C SER A 222 -16.74 -32.03 -9.12
N LYS A 223 -17.18 -31.11 -8.24
CA LYS A 223 -18.01 -29.94 -8.57
C LYS A 223 -17.21 -28.65 -8.74
N ARG A 224 -15.90 -28.67 -8.39
CA ARG A 224 -15.00 -27.53 -8.58
C ARG A 224 -14.85 -27.19 -10.06
N SER A 225 -14.58 -25.93 -10.35
CA SER A 225 -14.40 -25.47 -11.72
C SER A 225 -13.21 -26.19 -12.38
N ARG A 226 -13.28 -26.43 -13.69
CA ARG A 226 -12.18 -27.05 -14.45
C ARG A 226 -10.91 -26.18 -14.40
N LEU A 227 -11.07 -24.87 -14.31
CA LEU A 227 -9.97 -23.90 -14.27
C LEU A 227 -9.23 -24.00 -12.94
N THR A 228 -9.94 -23.93 -11.81
CA THR A 228 -9.35 -23.98 -10.48
C THR A 228 -8.67 -25.32 -10.20
N ARG A 229 -9.27 -26.44 -10.65
CA ARG A 229 -8.72 -27.78 -10.46
C ARG A 229 -7.53 -28.08 -11.36
N GLY A 230 -7.57 -27.65 -12.63
CA GLY A 230 -6.55 -27.99 -13.62
C GLY A 230 -5.42 -26.99 -13.76
N ARG A 231 -5.71 -25.70 -13.53
CA ARG A 231 -4.76 -24.59 -13.71
C ARG A 231 -4.97 -23.48 -12.68
N PRO A 232 -4.76 -23.73 -11.38
CA PRO A 232 -5.00 -22.74 -10.33
C PRO A 232 -4.17 -21.45 -10.52
N TRP A 233 -2.99 -21.54 -11.12
CA TRP A 233 -2.16 -20.38 -11.43
C TRP A 233 -2.81 -19.38 -12.40
N VAL A 234 -3.69 -19.86 -13.32
CA VAL A 234 -4.42 -18.95 -14.23
C VAL A 234 -5.46 -18.13 -13.46
N MET A 235 -6.14 -18.77 -12.51
CA MET A 235 -7.09 -18.08 -11.62
C MET A 235 -6.37 -17.03 -10.78
N ALA A 236 -5.24 -17.40 -10.15
CA ALA A 236 -4.45 -16.49 -9.35
C ALA A 236 -3.89 -15.33 -10.19
N PHE A 237 -3.48 -15.58 -11.42
CA PHE A 237 -3.05 -14.53 -12.34
C PHE A 237 -4.16 -13.51 -12.61
N VAL A 238 -5.40 -13.97 -12.91
CA VAL A 238 -6.52 -13.05 -13.13
C VAL A 238 -6.84 -12.24 -11.88
N PHE A 239 -6.81 -12.88 -10.70
CA PHE A 239 -7.08 -12.18 -9.45
C PHE A 239 -5.94 -11.24 -9.07
N GLY A 240 -4.68 -11.57 -9.35
CA GLY A 240 -3.56 -10.67 -9.16
C GLY A 240 -3.68 -9.39 -10.00
N LEU A 241 -4.17 -9.47 -11.24
CA LEU A 241 -4.47 -8.27 -12.04
C LEU A 241 -5.46 -7.33 -11.33
N LEU A 242 -6.48 -7.89 -10.68
CA LEU A 242 -7.49 -7.10 -9.96
C LEU A 242 -6.91 -6.49 -8.68
N HIS A 243 -6.15 -7.28 -7.90
CA HIS A 243 -5.54 -6.82 -6.65
C HIS A 243 -4.50 -5.70 -6.89
N GLY A 244 -3.71 -5.78 -7.96
CA GLY A 244 -2.74 -4.73 -8.29
C GLY A 244 -3.39 -3.38 -8.64
N LEU A 245 -4.63 -3.38 -9.12
CA LEU A 245 -5.41 -2.16 -9.33
C LEU A 245 -5.93 -1.57 -8.02
N GLY A 246 -6.15 -2.39 -6.99
CA GLY A 246 -6.65 -1.95 -5.70
C GLY A 246 -5.68 -1.08 -4.90
N PHE A 247 -4.38 -1.34 -5.02
CA PHE A 247 -3.36 -0.57 -4.30
C PHE A 247 -2.80 0.61 -5.10
N ALA A 248 -3.12 0.67 -6.37
CA ALA A 248 -2.59 1.67 -7.28
C ALA A 248 -2.92 3.12 -6.90
N GLY A 249 -4.13 3.36 -6.38
CA GLY A 249 -4.53 4.68 -5.87
C GLY A 249 -3.68 5.09 -4.67
N ALA A 250 -3.52 4.21 -3.69
CA ALA A 250 -2.71 4.47 -2.51
C ALA A 250 -1.23 4.71 -2.87
N LEU A 251 -0.66 3.92 -3.79
CA LEU A 251 0.74 4.06 -4.17
C LEU A 251 0.99 5.30 -5.06
N ALA A 252 0.03 5.68 -5.91
CA ALA A 252 0.11 6.92 -6.69
C ALA A 252 0.02 8.16 -5.78
N ASP A 253 -0.80 8.09 -4.73
CA ASP A 253 -0.92 9.16 -3.73
C ASP A 253 0.28 9.21 -2.77
N ILE A 254 0.92 8.06 -2.48
CA ILE A 254 2.16 7.97 -1.70
C ILE A 254 3.30 8.63 -2.48
N GLY A 255 3.36 8.48 -3.80
CA GLY A 255 4.44 8.95 -4.67
C GLY A 255 5.65 8.00 -4.63
N LEU A 256 6.07 7.55 -5.79
CA LEU A 256 7.31 6.81 -5.96
C LEU A 256 8.39 7.75 -6.51
N PRO A 257 9.65 7.61 -6.10
CA PRO A 257 10.74 8.36 -6.68
C PRO A 257 10.80 8.06 -8.19
N LYS A 258 10.81 9.11 -9.01
CA LYS A 258 10.72 8.96 -10.48
C LYS A 258 11.93 8.24 -11.05
N ASP A 259 13.09 8.45 -10.44
CA ASP A 259 14.35 7.93 -10.94
C ASP A 259 14.57 6.44 -10.59
N ASP A 260 14.06 5.99 -9.43
CA ASP A 260 14.16 4.59 -8.97
C ASP A 260 12.82 3.83 -9.02
N LEU A 261 11.86 4.31 -9.79
CA LEU A 261 10.51 3.77 -9.87
C LEU A 261 10.49 2.25 -10.10
N TRP A 262 11.27 1.77 -11.06
CA TRP A 262 11.31 0.34 -11.42
C TRP A 262 11.91 -0.52 -10.33
N LEU A 263 12.96 -0.04 -9.68
CA LEU A 263 13.60 -0.75 -8.56
C LEU A 263 12.67 -0.80 -7.35
N SER A 264 12.02 0.31 -7.02
CA SER A 264 11.04 0.41 -5.94
C SER A 264 9.85 -0.53 -6.15
N LEU A 265 9.26 -0.55 -7.36
CA LEU A 265 8.20 -1.47 -7.71
C LEU A 265 8.65 -2.94 -7.66
N LEU A 266 9.86 -3.24 -8.13
CA LEU A 266 10.42 -4.60 -8.07
C LEU A 266 10.58 -5.05 -6.62
N LEU A 267 11.23 -4.25 -5.78
CA LEU A 267 11.47 -4.57 -4.37
C LEU A 267 10.16 -4.70 -3.59
N PHE A 268 9.18 -3.83 -3.84
CA PHE A 268 7.85 -3.93 -3.27
C PHE A 268 7.19 -5.27 -3.61
N ASN A 269 7.20 -5.68 -4.88
CA ASN A 269 6.59 -6.95 -5.30
C ASN A 269 7.37 -8.19 -4.80
N VAL A 270 8.71 -8.10 -4.70
CA VAL A 270 9.52 -9.14 -4.05
C VAL A 270 9.16 -9.24 -2.57
N GLY A 271 8.90 -8.11 -1.90
CA GLY A 271 8.39 -8.06 -0.53
C GLY A 271 7.03 -8.74 -0.39
N ILE A 272 6.09 -8.47 -1.29
CA ILE A 272 4.79 -9.17 -1.34
C ILE A 272 5.00 -10.69 -1.44
N GLU A 273 5.83 -11.16 -2.37
CA GLU A 273 6.07 -12.59 -2.56
C GLU A 273 6.73 -13.22 -1.34
N ALA A 274 7.69 -12.55 -0.71
CA ALA A 274 8.31 -12.98 0.54
C ALA A 274 7.28 -13.08 1.68
N GLY A 275 6.40 -12.08 1.80
CA GLY A 275 5.29 -12.08 2.76
C GLY A 275 4.31 -13.24 2.52
N GLN A 276 3.95 -13.52 1.26
CA GLN A 276 3.09 -14.66 0.90
C GLN A 276 3.70 -16.00 1.33
N VAL A 277 5.00 -16.18 1.08
CA VAL A 277 5.72 -17.39 1.50
C VAL A 277 5.80 -17.49 3.03
N ALA A 278 5.93 -16.37 3.75
CA ALA A 278 5.97 -16.36 5.21
C ALA A 278 4.62 -16.68 5.87
N VAL A 279 3.49 -16.41 5.21
CA VAL A 279 2.14 -16.71 5.68
C VAL A 279 1.78 -18.19 5.52
N ILE A 280 2.44 -18.92 4.61
CA ILE A 280 2.21 -20.34 4.30
C ILE A 280 3.02 -21.26 5.20
#